data_fe1e581a36a2261905859dc335fa14b0
#
_entry.id   fe1e581a36a2261905859dc335fa14b0
#
_cell.length_a   1.000
_cell.length_b   1.000
_cell.length_c   1.000
_cell.angle_alpha   90.00
_cell.angle_beta   90.00
_cell.angle_gamma   90.00
#
_symmetry.space_group_name_H-M   'P 1'
#
loop_
_entity.id
_entity.type
_entity.pdbx_description
1 polymer ?
#
loop_
_entity_poly.entity_id
_entity_poly.type
_entity_poly.pdbx_seq_one_letter_code
_entity_poly.pdbx_strand_id
1 'polypeptide(L)'
;LLLITAVREFEKDIKQILKKAQVKSFSYKDVKGFKDNSEDAMEANWFATNMQETESVLFYAFVKEDKVDGLFDMVKEFNTEQVSKSNIHVAVLNIERCSS
;
A
#
# COMPACT_ATOMS: atom_id res chain seq x y z
N LEU A 1 -13.04 6.15 0.58
CA LEU A 1 -11.68 6.50 0.22
C LEU A 1 -10.77 5.29 0.36
N LEU A 2 -10.08 5.00 -0.70
CA LEU A 2 -9.16 3.88 -0.76
C LEU A 2 -7.74 4.41 -0.60
N LEU A 3 -6.98 3.79 0.31
CA LEU A 3 -5.57 4.10 0.47
C LEU A 3 -4.76 2.83 0.23
N ILE A 4 -3.72 2.94 -0.57
CA ILE A 4 -2.83 1.81 -0.86
C ILE A 4 -1.40 2.28 -0.63
N THR A 5 -0.66 1.54 0.18
CA THR A 5 0.75 1.83 0.40
C THR A 5 1.59 0.59 0.15
N ALA A 6 2.79 0.79 -0.37
CA ALA A 6 3.72 -0.30 -0.61
C ALA A 6 5.10 0.28 -0.84
N VAL A 7 6.10 -0.59 -0.92
CA VAL A 7 7.41 -0.17 -1.36
C VAL A 7 7.33 0.31 -2.79
N ARG A 8 8.24 1.18 -3.15
CA ARG A 8 8.19 1.86 -4.43
C ARG A 8 8.30 0.90 -5.61
N GLU A 9 8.96 -0.21 -5.43
CA GLU A 9 9.10 -1.21 -6.48
C GLU A 9 7.77 -1.77 -6.94
N PHE A 10 6.73 -1.68 -6.13
CA PHE A 10 5.42 -2.19 -6.47
C PHE A 10 4.52 -1.17 -7.16
N GLU A 11 5.06 -0.02 -7.53
CA GLU A 11 4.23 1.03 -8.12
C GLU A 11 3.51 0.56 -9.38
N LYS A 12 4.23 -0.11 -10.27
CA LYS A 12 3.61 -0.58 -11.51
C LYS A 12 2.59 -1.66 -11.23
N ASP A 13 2.86 -2.51 -10.27
CA ASP A 13 1.92 -3.58 -9.91
C ASP A 13 0.63 -3.00 -9.37
N ILE A 14 0.72 -1.97 -8.55
CA ILE A 14 -0.47 -1.32 -8.00
C ILE A 14 -1.28 -0.69 -9.12
N LYS A 15 -0.63 -0.04 -10.06
CA LYS A 15 -1.34 0.56 -11.19
C LYS A 15 -2.09 -0.48 -12.00
N GLN A 16 -1.50 -1.66 -12.18
CA GLN A 16 -2.18 -2.73 -12.89
C GLN A 16 -3.36 -3.28 -12.10
N ILE A 17 -3.19 -3.43 -10.80
CA ILE A 17 -4.29 -3.88 -9.95
C ILE A 17 -5.45 -2.90 -10.03
N LEU A 18 -5.17 -1.62 -9.93
CA LEU A 18 -6.22 -0.61 -10.02
C LEU A 18 -6.91 -0.65 -11.36
N LYS A 19 -6.16 -0.85 -12.43
CA LYS A 19 -6.75 -0.94 -13.76
C LYS A 19 -7.67 -2.14 -13.87
N LYS A 20 -7.23 -3.30 -13.38
CA LYS A 20 -8.05 -4.51 -13.42
C LYS A 20 -9.30 -4.38 -12.56
N ALA A 21 -9.20 -3.66 -11.47
CA ALA A 21 -10.35 -3.42 -10.60
C ALA A 21 -11.25 -2.31 -11.14
N GLN A 22 -10.91 -1.76 -12.29
CA GLN A 22 -11.71 -0.73 -12.96
C GLN A 22 -11.76 0.57 -12.17
N VAL A 23 -10.70 0.86 -11.45
CA VAL A 23 -10.51 2.16 -10.81
C VAL A 23 -9.79 3.03 -11.82
N LYS A 24 -10.55 3.94 -12.44
CA LYS A 24 -10.05 4.68 -13.59
C LYS A 24 -9.30 5.94 -13.21
N SER A 25 -9.47 6.40 -12.00
CA SER A 25 -8.88 7.67 -11.59
C SER A 25 -8.33 7.52 -10.19
N PHE A 26 -7.07 7.87 -10.03
CA PHE A 26 -6.40 7.79 -8.74
C PHE A 26 -5.24 8.78 -8.72
N SER A 27 -4.78 9.08 -7.53
CA SER A 27 -3.60 9.90 -7.33
C SER A 27 -2.55 9.09 -6.60
N TYR A 28 -1.29 9.43 -6.80
CA TYR A 28 -0.24 8.76 -6.06
C TYR A 28 0.97 9.67 -5.92
N LYS A 29 1.79 9.35 -4.93
CA LYS A 29 3.00 10.10 -4.70
C LYS A 29 4.00 9.24 -3.95
N ASP A 30 5.27 9.61 -4.08
CA ASP A 30 6.32 8.97 -3.32
C ASP A 30 6.28 9.48 -1.90
N VAL A 31 6.47 8.58 -0.96
CA VAL A 31 6.52 8.93 0.46
C VAL A 31 7.63 8.13 1.10
N LYS A 32 8.06 8.57 2.27
CA LYS A 32 9.01 7.80 3.05
C LYS A 32 8.27 7.11 4.17
N GLY A 33 8.47 5.80 4.25
CA GLY A 33 7.91 5.02 5.33
C GLY A 33 8.91 4.90 6.45
N PHE A 34 8.42 4.98 7.65
CA PHE A 34 9.23 4.80 8.84
C PHE A 34 8.64 3.65 9.64
N LYS A 35 9.50 2.77 10.09
CA LYS A 35 9.08 1.65 10.89
C LYS A 35 9.97 1.57 12.11
N ASP A 36 9.36 1.59 13.28
CA ASP A 36 10.08 1.51 14.52
C ASP A 36 10.20 0.05 14.91
N ASN A 37 11.39 -0.47 14.76
CA ASN A 37 11.67 -1.86 15.11
C ASN A 37 12.43 -1.96 16.39
N SER A 38 12.22 -1.03 17.29
CA SER A 38 13.15 -0.81 18.39
C SER A 38 13.47 -2.06 19.18
N GLU A 39 12.50 -2.91 19.45
CA GLU A 39 12.78 -4.06 20.31
C GLU A 39 13.33 -5.23 19.52
N ASP A 40 12.56 -5.67 18.55
CA ASP A 40 13.01 -6.81 17.78
C ASP A 40 14.26 -6.50 16.99
N ALA A 41 14.34 -5.29 16.46
CA ALA A 41 15.48 -4.92 15.66
C ALA A 41 16.73 -4.74 16.50
N MET A 42 16.58 -4.34 17.74
CA MET A 42 17.73 -4.18 18.60
C MET A 42 18.47 -5.49 18.76
N GLU A 43 17.74 -6.58 18.84
CA GLU A 43 18.39 -7.86 19.00
C GLU A 43 18.87 -8.43 17.70
N ALA A 44 18.05 -8.34 16.67
CA ALA A 44 18.32 -9.01 15.41
C ALA A 44 19.17 -8.17 14.48
N ASN A 45 18.96 -6.87 14.48
CA ASN A 45 19.57 -5.99 13.49
C ASN A 45 19.96 -4.65 14.08
N TRP A 46 20.45 -4.66 15.26
CA TRP A 46 20.71 -3.40 15.91
C TRP A 46 21.70 -2.52 15.15
N PHE A 47 22.56 -3.12 14.35
CA PHE A 47 23.45 -2.31 13.56
C PHE A 47 22.82 -1.85 12.24
N ALA A 48 21.69 -2.35 11.91
CA ALA A 48 20.97 -1.93 10.71
C ALA A 48 19.81 -1.02 11.05
N THR A 49 19.91 -0.36 12.16
CA THR A 49 18.84 0.51 12.62
C THR A 49 18.57 1.65 11.68
N ASN A 50 19.54 1.98 10.90
CA ASN A 50 19.36 3.03 9.91
C ASN A 50 18.35 2.67 8.84
N MET A 51 17.91 1.42 8.80
CA MET A 51 16.99 0.98 7.77
C MET A 51 15.54 1.15 8.16
N GLN A 52 15.26 2.11 8.99
CA GLN A 52 13.90 2.34 9.41
C GLN A 52 13.10 3.16 8.40
N GLU A 53 13.78 3.87 7.53
CA GLU A 53 13.10 4.62 6.49
C GLU A 53 13.17 3.84 5.19
N THR A 54 12.05 3.75 4.51
CA THR A 54 11.98 3.08 3.21
C THR A 54 11.32 4.00 2.22
N GLU A 55 11.71 3.83 0.95
CA GLU A 55 11.07 4.52 -0.14
C GLU A 55 9.77 3.80 -0.44
N SER A 56 8.68 4.50 -0.30
CA SER A 56 7.35 3.94 -0.47
C SER A 56 6.53 4.80 -1.39
N VAL A 57 5.39 4.25 -1.79
CA VAL A 57 4.44 4.97 -2.63
C VAL A 57 3.08 4.91 -1.95
N LEU A 58 2.34 5.99 -2.06
CA LEU A 58 0.98 6.09 -1.53
C LEU A 58 0.04 6.37 -2.68
N PHE A 59 -0.95 5.52 -2.86
CA PHE A 59 -2.04 5.74 -3.82
C PHE A 59 -3.31 6.04 -3.05
N TYR A 60 -4.14 6.91 -3.60
CA TYR A 60 -5.46 7.12 -3.04
C TYR A 60 -6.46 7.40 -4.14
N ALA A 61 -7.69 6.95 -3.90
CA ALA A 61 -8.75 7.06 -4.89
C ALA A 61 -10.10 7.01 -4.19
N PHE A 62 -11.09 7.63 -4.82
CA PHE A 62 -12.47 7.50 -4.39
C PHE A 62 -13.07 6.40 -5.24
N VAL A 63 -13.48 5.31 -4.61
CA VAL A 63 -14.00 4.14 -5.32
C VAL A 63 -15.37 3.80 -4.81
N LYS A 64 -16.15 3.17 -5.69
CA LYS A 64 -17.44 2.66 -5.29
C LYS A 64 -17.27 1.40 -4.49
N GLU A 65 -18.21 1.20 -3.56
CA GLU A 65 -18.12 0.10 -2.64
C GLU A 65 -18.11 -1.26 -3.34
N ASP A 66 -18.80 -1.37 -4.46
CA ASP A 66 -18.88 -2.64 -5.17
C ASP A 66 -17.55 -3.06 -5.81
N LYS A 67 -16.58 -2.17 -5.88
CA LYS A 67 -15.27 -2.50 -6.44
C LYS A 67 -14.24 -2.87 -5.38
N VAL A 68 -14.57 -2.68 -4.12
CA VAL A 68 -13.61 -2.83 -3.04
C VAL A 68 -13.22 -4.30 -2.84
N ASP A 69 -14.19 -5.19 -2.85
CA ASP A 69 -13.90 -6.60 -2.60
C ASP A 69 -12.96 -7.17 -3.65
N GLY A 70 -13.22 -6.87 -4.92
CA GLY A 70 -12.34 -7.34 -5.97
C GLY A 70 -10.92 -6.83 -5.84
N LEU A 71 -10.80 -5.58 -5.42
CA LEU A 71 -9.48 -4.99 -5.24
C LEU A 71 -8.75 -5.66 -4.09
N PHE A 72 -9.43 -5.90 -2.98
CA PHE A 72 -8.82 -6.58 -1.85
C PHE A 72 -8.37 -7.99 -2.23
N ASP A 73 -9.18 -8.69 -3.04
CA ASP A 73 -8.81 -10.02 -3.49
C ASP A 73 -7.55 -9.99 -4.34
N MET A 74 -7.44 -9.01 -5.23
CA MET A 74 -6.27 -8.89 -6.09
C MET A 74 -5.01 -8.58 -5.29
N VAL A 75 -5.13 -7.71 -4.29
CA VAL A 75 -4.01 -7.37 -3.44
C VAL A 75 -3.57 -8.58 -2.63
N LYS A 76 -4.53 -9.32 -2.09
CA LYS A 76 -4.23 -10.52 -1.33
C LYS A 76 -3.50 -11.54 -2.18
N GLU A 77 -3.97 -11.74 -3.40
CA GLU A 77 -3.31 -12.67 -4.30
C GLU A 77 -1.89 -12.22 -4.61
N PHE A 78 -1.72 -10.94 -4.89
CA PHE A 78 -0.39 -10.40 -5.16
C PHE A 78 0.54 -10.65 -3.97
N ASN A 79 0.06 -10.37 -2.77
CA ASN A 79 0.89 -10.51 -1.58
C ASN A 79 1.30 -11.95 -1.33
N THR A 80 0.41 -12.91 -1.62
CA THR A 80 0.75 -14.32 -1.42
C THR A 80 1.81 -14.79 -2.41
N GLU A 81 1.89 -14.18 -3.56
CA GLU A 81 2.86 -14.60 -4.58
C GLU A 81 4.23 -13.97 -4.39
N GLN A 82 4.38 -13.05 -3.47
CA GLN A 82 5.65 -12.38 -3.28
C GLN A 82 6.59 -13.23 -2.47
N VAL A 83 7.84 -13.32 -2.94
CA VAL A 83 8.87 -14.01 -2.17
C VAL A 83 9.46 -13.11 -1.10
N SER A 84 9.35 -11.80 -1.27
CA SER A 84 9.85 -10.87 -0.29
C SER A 84 8.83 -10.70 0.83
N LYS A 85 9.27 -10.09 1.92
CA LYS A 85 8.37 -9.81 3.04
C LYS A 85 7.60 -8.53 2.86
N SER A 86 7.83 -7.82 1.78
CA SER A 86 7.12 -6.58 1.50
C SER A 86 5.74 -6.91 0.94
N ASN A 87 4.76 -6.20 1.43
CA ASN A 87 3.38 -6.40 1.01
C ASN A 87 2.76 -5.08 0.59
N ILE A 88 1.70 -5.19 -0.20
CA ILE A 88 0.85 -4.06 -0.48
C ILE A 88 -0.19 -3.99 0.62
N HIS A 89 -0.38 -2.81 1.18
CA HIS A 89 -1.34 -2.57 2.24
C HIS A 89 -2.48 -1.71 1.72
N VAL A 90 -3.70 -2.12 2.02
CA VAL A 90 -4.89 -1.43 1.54
C VAL A 90 -5.79 -1.13 2.73
N ALA A 91 -6.35 0.06 2.73
CA ALA A 91 -7.32 0.47 3.73
C ALA A 91 -8.45 1.22 3.05
N VAL A 92 -9.65 1.04 3.57
CA VAL A 92 -10.82 1.75 3.07
C VAL A 92 -11.39 2.56 4.21
N LEU A 93 -11.66 3.82 3.93
CA LEU A 93 -12.24 4.72 4.92
C LEU A 93 -13.55 5.26 4.41
N ASN A 94 -14.53 5.35 5.30
CA ASN A 94 -15.78 5.98 4.98
C ASN A 94 -15.61 7.50 4.98
N ILE A 95 -16.21 8.14 3.99
CA ILE A 95 -16.17 9.58 3.90
C ILE A 95 -17.52 10.10 4.36
N GLU A 96 -17.51 10.86 5.44
CA GLU A 96 -18.76 11.40 5.98
C GLU A 96 -19.29 12.55 5.15
N ARG A 97 -18.40 13.36 4.60
CA ARG A 97 -18.80 14.52 3.83
C ARG A 97 -17.83 14.73 2.68
N CYS A 98 -18.37 15.18 1.57
CA CYS A 98 -17.57 15.47 0.39
C CYS A 98 -18.17 16.70 -0.28
N SER A 99 -17.30 17.58 -0.73
CA SER A 99 -17.74 18.85 -1.27
C SER A 99 -18.10 18.83 -2.76
N SER A 100 -17.80 17.75 -3.44
CA SER A 100 -18.06 17.71 -4.88
C SER A 100 -19.39 17.14 -5.24
#